data_3c0c337ede4328736b88d9db0a04845e
#
_entry.id   3c0c337ede4328736b88d9db0a04845e
#
_cell.length_a   1.000
_cell.length_b   1.000
_cell.length_c   1.000
_cell.angle_alpha   90.00
_cell.angle_beta   90.00
_cell.angle_gamma   90.00
#
_symmetry.space_group_name_H-M   'P 1'
#
loop_
_entity.id
_entity.type
_entity.pdbx_description
1 polymer ?
#
loop_
_entity_poly.entity_id
_entity_poly.type
_entity_poly.pdbx_seq_one_letter_code
_entity_poly.pdbx_strand_id
1 'polypeptide(L)'
;MAAKSFDVVVIGAGPGGYVAAIRAAQLGLSTAIVEREHMGGICLNWGCIPTKAMLRSSEVFHLMHRAEEFGLKATGVDYDLDAVVKRSRAVAKQLSSGVSHLVKKNKIAAVMGEAIIPAKGKVKVTTDKGIEELTAKSIVLATGARARELPGLE
;
A
#
# COMPACT_ATOMS: atom_id res chain seq x y z
N MET A 1 2.81 11.48 27.18
CA MET A 1 1.62 12.05 26.48
C MET A 1 0.43 11.14 26.77
N ALA A 2 -0.81 11.66 26.86
CA ALA A 2 -2.00 10.82 27.09
C ALA A 2 -2.21 9.90 25.87
N ALA A 3 -2.59 8.64 26.11
CA ALA A 3 -2.89 7.69 25.06
C ALA A 3 -4.10 8.13 24.22
N LYS A 4 -3.97 8.12 22.89
CA LYS A 4 -5.08 8.42 21.99
C LYS A 4 -6.02 7.21 21.91
N SER A 5 -7.34 7.42 22.05
CA SER A 5 -8.34 6.35 22.06
C SER A 5 -9.11 6.27 20.76
N PHE A 6 -9.31 5.03 20.25
CA PHE A 6 -10.03 4.73 19.01
C PHE A 6 -11.00 3.56 19.21
N ASP A 7 -12.03 3.50 18.37
CA ASP A 7 -12.87 2.31 18.28
C ASP A 7 -12.11 1.15 17.59
N VAL A 8 -11.36 1.51 16.51
CA VAL A 8 -10.58 0.55 15.73
C VAL A 8 -9.17 1.07 15.48
N VAL A 9 -8.17 0.24 15.74
CA VAL A 9 -6.79 0.43 15.29
C VAL A 9 -6.44 -0.67 14.30
N VAL A 10 -6.04 -0.29 13.09
CA VAL A 10 -5.59 -1.21 12.04
C VAL A 10 -4.06 -1.17 11.96
N ILE A 11 -3.41 -2.32 12.09
CA ILE A 11 -1.95 -2.44 11.99
C ILE A 11 -1.59 -3.02 10.62
N GLY A 12 -0.93 -2.21 9.80
CA GLY A 12 -0.59 -2.46 8.40
C GLY A 12 -1.53 -1.74 7.44
N ALA A 13 -0.96 -0.99 6.48
CA ALA A 13 -1.69 -0.20 5.49
C ALA A 13 -1.64 -0.81 4.07
N GLY A 14 -1.45 -2.12 3.96
CA GLY A 14 -1.65 -2.86 2.72
C GLY A 14 -3.14 -2.93 2.32
N PRO A 15 -3.49 -3.62 1.21
CA PRO A 15 -4.87 -3.66 0.69
C PRO A 15 -5.92 -4.09 1.73
N GLY A 16 -5.63 -5.08 2.57
CA GLY A 16 -6.53 -5.46 3.65
C GLY A 16 -6.70 -4.38 4.71
N GLY A 17 -5.59 -3.71 5.07
CA GLY A 17 -5.59 -2.71 6.15
C GLY A 17 -6.26 -1.40 5.76
N TYR A 18 -5.86 -0.77 4.65
CA TYR A 18 -6.47 0.52 4.28
C TYR A 18 -7.96 0.38 3.92
N VAL A 19 -8.35 -0.73 3.32
CA VAL A 19 -9.79 -1.00 3.03
C VAL A 19 -10.57 -1.14 4.32
N ALA A 20 -10.07 -1.92 5.28
CA ALA A 20 -10.70 -2.09 6.59
C ALA A 20 -10.82 -0.76 7.35
N ALA A 21 -9.73 0.04 7.38
CA ALA A 21 -9.72 1.32 8.07
C ALA A 21 -10.69 2.32 7.44
N ILE A 22 -10.71 2.43 6.11
CA ILE A 22 -11.64 3.32 5.40
C ILE A 22 -13.09 2.89 5.69
N ARG A 23 -13.37 1.59 5.63
CA ARG A 23 -14.73 1.09 5.88
C ARG A 23 -15.17 1.32 7.32
N ALA A 24 -14.30 1.09 8.30
CA ALA A 24 -14.58 1.38 9.71
C ALA A 24 -14.94 2.87 9.91
N ALA A 25 -14.14 3.77 9.35
CA ALA A 25 -14.40 5.21 9.42
C ALA A 25 -15.71 5.62 8.72
N GLN A 26 -16.04 5.03 7.57
CA GLN A 26 -17.32 5.24 6.87
C GLN A 26 -18.53 4.78 7.69
N LEU A 27 -18.35 3.79 8.56
CA LEU A 27 -19.38 3.32 9.50
C LEU A 27 -19.46 4.17 10.78
N GLY A 28 -18.73 5.28 10.84
CA GLY A 28 -18.76 6.23 11.97
C GLY A 28 -17.82 5.86 13.13
N LEU A 29 -16.95 4.85 12.96
CA LEU A 29 -16.02 4.46 14.01
C LEU A 29 -14.79 5.38 14.01
N SER A 30 -14.33 5.81 15.18
CA SER A 30 -13.05 6.48 15.34
C SER A 30 -11.93 5.50 15.03
N THR A 31 -11.13 5.80 13.98
CA THR A 31 -10.20 4.82 13.41
C THR A 31 -8.79 5.38 13.32
N ALA A 32 -7.81 4.55 13.67
CA ALA A 32 -6.40 4.78 13.37
C ALA A 32 -5.85 3.66 12.49
N ILE A 33 -4.86 4.00 11.65
CA ILE A 33 -4.08 3.06 10.86
C ILE A 33 -2.60 3.27 11.15
N VAL A 34 -1.89 2.19 11.41
CA VAL A 34 -0.44 2.19 11.67
C VAL A 34 0.27 1.52 10.53
N GLU A 35 1.28 2.18 9.96
CA GLU A 35 2.10 1.63 8.88
C GLU A 35 3.58 1.96 9.14
N ARG A 36 4.45 0.97 8.94
CA ARG A 36 5.88 1.17 9.22
C ARG A 36 6.67 1.71 8.03
N GLU A 37 6.23 1.49 6.79
CA GLU A 37 6.98 1.85 5.58
C GLU A 37 6.18 2.76 4.65
N HIS A 38 5.20 2.19 3.94
CA HIS A 38 4.47 2.89 2.89
C HIS A 38 2.99 2.58 2.87
N MET A 39 2.15 3.61 2.83
CA MET A 39 0.73 3.45 2.58
C MET A 39 0.49 2.67 1.28
N GLY A 40 -0.45 1.71 1.31
CA GLY A 40 -0.71 0.80 0.21
C GLY A 40 0.07 -0.52 0.28
N GLY A 41 1.07 -0.63 1.17
CA GLY A 41 1.87 -1.83 1.41
C GLY A 41 2.59 -2.35 0.18
N ILE A 42 2.99 -3.62 0.20
CA ILE A 42 3.73 -4.27 -0.88
C ILE A 42 2.98 -4.17 -2.22
N CYS A 43 1.67 -4.40 -2.24
CA CYS A 43 0.89 -4.46 -3.46
C CYS A 43 1.00 -3.18 -4.30
N LEU A 44 0.85 -2.00 -3.67
CA LEU A 44 0.87 -0.74 -4.39
C LEU A 44 2.28 -0.27 -4.72
N ASN A 45 3.24 -0.53 -3.83
CA ASN A 45 4.55 0.10 -3.94
C ASN A 45 5.56 -0.71 -4.74
N TRP A 46 5.62 -2.04 -4.60
CA TRP A 46 6.59 -2.90 -5.32
C TRP A 46 6.09 -4.30 -5.67
N GLY A 47 4.76 -4.51 -5.62
CA GLY A 47 4.10 -5.78 -5.96
C GLY A 47 3.13 -5.65 -7.13
N CYS A 48 1.84 -5.76 -6.84
CA CYS A 48 0.76 -5.89 -7.83
C CYS A 48 0.73 -4.74 -8.85
N ILE A 49 0.83 -3.51 -8.38
CA ILE A 49 0.62 -2.33 -9.24
C ILE A 49 1.78 -2.08 -10.20
N PRO A 50 3.05 -1.99 -9.75
CA PRO A 50 4.16 -1.85 -10.70
C PRO A 50 4.24 -3.03 -11.65
N THR A 51 3.98 -4.26 -11.21
CA THR A 51 3.92 -5.44 -12.07
C THR A 51 2.85 -5.31 -13.16
N LYS A 52 1.63 -4.94 -12.79
CA LYS A 52 0.54 -4.72 -13.78
C LYS A 52 0.86 -3.59 -14.74
N ALA A 53 1.50 -2.52 -14.29
CA ALA A 53 1.92 -1.43 -15.15
C ALA A 53 2.96 -1.86 -16.19
N MET A 54 3.90 -2.74 -15.80
CA MET A 54 4.89 -3.34 -16.72
C MET A 54 4.24 -4.32 -17.69
N LEU A 55 3.37 -5.20 -17.21
CA LEU A 55 2.60 -6.13 -18.05
C LEU A 55 1.77 -5.39 -19.11
N ARG A 56 1.17 -4.25 -18.74
CA ARG A 56 0.43 -3.44 -19.72
C ARG A 56 1.35 -2.84 -20.80
N SER A 57 2.56 -2.44 -20.45
CA SER A 57 3.54 -1.98 -21.45
C SER A 57 3.95 -3.11 -22.39
N SER A 58 4.18 -4.32 -21.86
CA SER A 58 4.47 -5.51 -22.65
C SER A 58 3.31 -5.88 -23.58
N GLU A 59 2.08 -5.85 -23.09
CA GLU A 59 0.87 -6.11 -23.88
C GLU A 59 0.74 -5.13 -25.05
N VAL A 60 0.93 -3.83 -24.80
CA VAL A 60 0.91 -2.81 -25.86
C VAL A 60 2.00 -3.07 -26.88
N PHE A 61 3.22 -3.43 -26.46
CA PHE A 61 4.32 -3.78 -27.36
C PHE A 61 3.95 -4.95 -28.26
N HIS A 62 3.36 -6.02 -27.70
CA HIS A 62 2.87 -7.16 -28.48
C HIS A 62 1.76 -6.77 -29.47
N LEU A 63 0.80 -5.91 -29.03
CA LEU A 63 -0.25 -5.43 -29.91
C LEU A 63 0.29 -4.61 -31.09
N MET A 64 1.33 -3.80 -30.87
CA MET A 64 1.99 -3.04 -31.93
C MET A 64 2.64 -3.96 -32.97
N HIS A 65 3.23 -5.08 -32.58
CA HIS A 65 3.77 -6.08 -33.49
C HIS A 65 2.69 -6.85 -34.27
N ARG A 66 1.48 -6.90 -33.74
CA ARG A 66 0.32 -7.56 -34.33
C ARG A 66 -0.66 -6.57 -34.95
N ALA A 67 -0.23 -5.34 -35.23
CA ALA A 67 -1.08 -4.26 -35.73
C ALA A 67 -1.83 -4.66 -37.02
N GLU A 68 -1.22 -5.44 -37.89
CA GLU A 68 -1.82 -5.87 -39.16
C GLU A 68 -3.08 -6.73 -38.98
N GLU A 69 -3.18 -7.49 -37.89
CA GLU A 69 -4.38 -8.28 -37.55
C GLU A 69 -5.61 -7.38 -37.33
N PHE A 70 -5.37 -6.12 -37.01
CA PHE A 70 -6.40 -5.09 -36.76
C PHE A 70 -6.56 -4.12 -37.95
N GLY A 71 -5.93 -4.41 -39.11
CA GLY A 71 -5.93 -3.51 -40.26
C GLY A 71 -5.08 -2.25 -40.08
N LEU A 72 -4.19 -2.23 -39.09
CA LEU A 72 -3.29 -1.12 -38.79
C LEU A 72 -1.87 -1.41 -39.27
N LYS A 73 -1.11 -0.34 -39.53
CA LYS A 73 0.30 -0.43 -39.87
C LYS A 73 1.14 0.21 -38.77
N ALA A 74 2.10 -0.51 -38.23
CA ALA A 74 3.08 0.00 -37.29
C ALA A 74 4.49 -0.31 -37.83
N THR A 75 5.33 0.71 -37.93
CA THR A 75 6.72 0.57 -38.39
C THR A 75 7.66 1.10 -37.31
N GLY A 76 8.85 0.48 -37.19
CA GLY A 76 9.87 0.93 -36.25
C GLY A 76 9.46 0.75 -34.77
N VAL A 77 8.77 -0.36 -34.48
CA VAL A 77 8.35 -0.67 -33.10
C VAL A 77 9.56 -1.05 -32.26
N ASP A 78 9.84 -0.27 -31.23
CA ASP A 78 10.95 -0.48 -30.28
C ASP A 78 10.47 -0.16 -28.85
N TYR A 79 11.32 -0.39 -27.85
CA TYR A 79 11.01 -0.12 -26.46
C TYR A 79 12.17 0.56 -25.73
N ASP A 80 11.82 1.39 -24.77
CA ASP A 80 12.73 1.97 -23.79
C ASP A 80 12.41 1.38 -22.41
N LEU A 81 13.28 0.48 -21.91
CA LEU A 81 13.08 -0.19 -20.64
C LEU A 81 13.06 0.79 -19.46
N ASP A 82 13.90 1.81 -19.48
CA ASP A 82 13.95 2.81 -18.41
C ASP A 82 12.65 3.61 -18.34
N ALA A 83 12.09 3.97 -19.49
CA ALA A 83 10.78 4.63 -19.58
C ALA A 83 9.65 3.71 -19.07
N VAL A 84 9.68 2.42 -19.39
CA VAL A 84 8.71 1.43 -18.88
C VAL A 84 8.79 1.33 -17.34
N VAL A 85 9.99 1.21 -16.79
CA VAL A 85 10.23 1.17 -15.33
C VAL A 85 9.77 2.47 -14.68
N LYS A 86 10.16 3.63 -15.21
CA LYS A 86 9.76 4.95 -14.72
C LYS A 86 8.23 5.11 -14.70
N ARG A 87 7.56 4.68 -15.76
CA ARG A 87 6.09 4.65 -15.82
C ARG A 87 5.50 3.80 -14.72
N SER A 88 6.02 2.58 -14.49
CA SER A 88 5.53 1.68 -13.45
C SER A 88 5.63 2.29 -12.05
N ARG A 89 6.73 3.00 -11.77
CA ARG A 89 6.94 3.72 -10.49
C ARG A 89 6.00 4.91 -10.35
N ALA A 90 5.73 5.63 -11.42
CA ALA A 90 4.79 6.75 -11.42
C ALA A 90 3.36 6.29 -11.09
N VAL A 91 2.91 5.17 -11.69
CA VAL A 91 1.60 4.57 -11.41
C VAL A 91 1.51 4.10 -9.94
N ALA A 92 2.54 3.42 -9.44
CA ALA A 92 2.61 2.99 -8.05
C ALA A 92 2.51 4.18 -7.07
N LYS A 93 3.28 5.24 -7.32
CA LYS A 93 3.26 6.48 -6.53
C LYS A 93 1.89 7.15 -6.54
N GLN A 94 1.25 7.23 -7.71
CA GLN A 94 -0.08 7.82 -7.85
C GLN A 94 -1.11 7.08 -6.98
N LEU A 95 -1.13 5.74 -7.02
CA LEU A 95 -2.10 4.95 -6.25
C LEU A 95 -1.82 4.97 -4.75
N SER A 96 -0.56 4.91 -4.33
CA SER A 96 -0.18 5.04 -2.91
C SER A 96 -0.56 6.42 -2.35
N SER A 97 -0.35 7.49 -3.14
CA SER A 97 -0.81 8.84 -2.78
C SER A 97 -2.34 8.91 -2.71
N GLY A 98 -3.05 8.20 -3.59
CA GLY A 98 -4.51 8.07 -3.56
C GLY A 98 -5.01 7.43 -2.27
N VAL A 99 -4.36 6.36 -1.79
CA VAL A 99 -4.68 5.74 -0.50
C VAL A 99 -4.46 6.72 0.64
N SER A 100 -3.34 7.43 0.67
CA SER A 100 -3.04 8.45 1.68
C SER A 100 -4.10 9.56 1.69
N HIS A 101 -4.56 9.99 0.50
CA HIS A 101 -5.66 10.95 0.36
C HIS A 101 -6.98 10.41 0.94
N LEU A 102 -7.33 9.15 0.65
CA LEU A 102 -8.55 8.51 1.16
C LEU A 102 -8.51 8.36 2.70
N VAL A 103 -7.36 7.99 3.27
CA VAL A 103 -7.15 7.93 4.72
C VAL A 103 -7.43 9.31 5.34
N LYS A 104 -6.84 10.38 4.78
CA LYS A 104 -7.08 11.76 5.23
C LYS A 104 -8.53 12.20 5.04
N LYS A 105 -9.13 11.93 3.88
CA LYS A 105 -10.53 12.29 3.55
C LYS A 105 -11.51 11.67 4.55
N ASN A 106 -11.27 10.44 4.98
CA ASN A 106 -12.11 9.74 5.96
C ASN A 106 -11.70 10.06 7.42
N LYS A 107 -10.83 11.04 7.66
CA LYS A 107 -10.39 11.49 8.99
C LYS A 107 -9.77 10.37 9.84
N ILE A 108 -9.14 9.38 9.19
CA ILE A 108 -8.43 8.29 9.85
C ILE A 108 -7.09 8.84 10.36
N ALA A 109 -6.77 8.57 11.63
CA ALA A 109 -5.47 8.91 12.20
C ALA A 109 -4.40 7.96 11.62
N ALA A 110 -3.50 8.49 10.79
CA ALA A 110 -2.37 7.74 10.26
C ALA A 110 -1.15 7.92 11.17
N VAL A 111 -0.59 6.81 11.65
CA VAL A 111 0.63 6.79 12.46
C VAL A 111 1.69 5.98 11.72
N MET A 112 2.80 6.65 11.38
CA MET A 112 3.92 5.98 10.73
C MET A 112 4.88 5.45 11.79
N GLY A 113 5.08 4.14 11.81
CA GLY A 113 5.97 3.49 12.77
C GLY A 113 5.69 2.00 12.94
N GLU A 114 6.52 1.36 13.76
CA GLU A 114 6.41 -0.05 14.07
C GLU A 114 5.51 -0.27 15.30
N ALA A 115 4.47 -1.09 15.13
CA ALA A 115 3.49 -1.35 16.18
C ALA A 115 3.73 -2.67 16.90
N ILE A 116 3.55 -2.65 18.22
CA ILE A 116 3.42 -3.85 19.08
C ILE A 116 2.12 -3.76 19.88
N ILE A 117 1.62 -4.92 20.32
CA ILE A 117 0.44 -5.04 21.17
C ILE A 117 0.90 -5.53 22.56
N PRO A 118 1.23 -4.62 23.49
CA PRO A 118 1.75 -4.99 24.80
C PRO A 118 0.69 -5.60 25.72
N ALA A 119 -0.58 -5.29 25.51
CA ALA A 119 -1.70 -5.81 26.27
C ALA A 119 -3.00 -5.68 25.48
N LYS A 120 -4.06 -6.33 25.93
CA LYS A 120 -5.41 -6.25 25.31
C LYS A 120 -5.86 -4.79 25.17
N GLY A 121 -6.23 -4.41 23.96
CA GLY A 121 -6.72 -3.06 23.65
C GLY A 121 -5.63 -1.96 23.66
N LYS A 122 -4.35 -2.30 23.78
CA LYS A 122 -3.23 -1.34 23.76
C LYS A 122 -2.33 -1.58 22.57
N VAL A 123 -1.99 -0.53 21.86
CA VAL A 123 -1.02 -0.53 20.76
C VAL A 123 0.06 0.51 21.07
N LYS A 124 1.31 0.08 21.02
CA LYS A 124 2.48 0.95 21.18
C LYS A 124 3.18 1.06 19.84
N VAL A 125 3.35 2.28 19.34
CA VAL A 125 3.97 2.55 18.05
C VAL A 125 5.29 3.28 18.25
N THR A 126 6.37 2.70 17.77
CA THR A 126 7.69 3.35 17.71
C THR A 126 7.77 4.14 16.42
N THR A 127 7.79 5.47 16.53
CA THR A 127 7.88 6.41 15.40
C THR A 127 9.26 7.09 15.38
N ASP A 128 9.57 7.83 14.33
CA ASP A 128 10.76 8.69 14.23
C ASP A 128 10.82 9.79 15.31
N LYS A 129 9.66 10.14 15.89
CA LYS A 129 9.52 11.20 16.93
C LYS A 129 9.43 10.64 18.35
N GLY A 130 9.53 9.33 18.51
CA GLY A 130 9.41 8.64 19.78
C GLY A 130 8.22 7.68 19.82
N ILE A 131 7.78 7.34 21.03
CA ILE A 131 6.75 6.34 21.22
C ILE A 131 5.38 7.02 21.30
N GLU A 132 4.42 6.52 20.50
CA GLU A 132 3.00 6.84 20.62
C GLU A 132 2.24 5.65 21.20
N GLU A 133 1.37 5.92 22.19
CA GLU A 133 0.47 4.93 22.77
C GLU A 133 -0.96 5.15 22.28
N LEU A 134 -1.57 4.09 21.75
CA LEU A 134 -2.95 4.07 21.28
C LEU A 134 -3.73 3.05 22.10
N THR A 135 -5.00 3.36 22.36
CA THR A 135 -5.95 2.38 22.90
C THR A 135 -7.06 2.13 21.88
N ALA A 136 -7.54 0.89 21.84
CA ALA A 136 -8.56 0.49 20.87
C ALA A 136 -9.55 -0.49 21.50
N LYS A 137 -10.84 -0.36 21.12
CA LYS A 137 -11.86 -1.38 21.41
C LYS A 137 -11.60 -2.64 20.59
N SER A 138 -11.18 -2.47 19.32
CA SER A 138 -10.84 -3.56 18.39
C SER A 138 -9.53 -3.27 17.68
N ILE A 139 -8.69 -4.31 17.49
CA ILE A 139 -7.45 -4.23 16.75
C ILE A 139 -7.55 -5.17 15.55
N VAL A 140 -7.26 -4.66 14.36
CA VAL A 140 -7.20 -5.43 13.11
C VAL A 140 -5.73 -5.61 12.72
N LEU A 141 -5.30 -6.87 12.60
CA LEU A 141 -3.96 -7.21 12.11
C LEU A 141 -4.01 -7.43 10.61
N ALA A 142 -3.36 -6.55 9.86
CA ALA A 142 -3.25 -6.58 8.40
C ALA A 142 -1.81 -6.37 7.95
N THR A 143 -0.87 -7.01 8.65
CA THR A 143 0.58 -6.80 8.53
C THR A 143 1.19 -7.33 7.24
N GLY A 144 0.42 -8.08 6.43
CA GLY A 144 0.88 -8.64 5.16
C GLY A 144 1.86 -9.81 5.32
N ALA A 145 2.69 -9.99 4.31
CA ALA A 145 3.68 -11.06 4.24
C ALA A 145 5.00 -10.54 3.63
N ARG A 146 6.07 -11.28 3.81
CA ARG A 146 7.37 -11.06 3.17
C ARG A 146 7.80 -12.33 2.45
N ALA A 147 8.70 -12.20 1.47
CA ALA A 147 9.40 -13.34 0.92
C ALA A 147 10.14 -14.07 2.05
N ARG A 148 10.07 -15.39 2.04
CA ARG A 148 10.83 -16.22 2.97
C ARG A 148 12.26 -16.31 2.47
N GLU A 149 13.21 -15.95 3.32
CA GLU A 149 14.61 -16.22 3.10
C GLU A 149 14.91 -17.67 3.49
N LEU A 150 15.59 -18.41 2.62
CA LEU A 150 16.02 -19.77 2.90
C LEU A 150 17.48 -19.71 3.31
N PRO A 151 17.84 -20.24 4.49
CA PRO A 151 19.23 -20.28 4.94
C PRO A 151 20.12 -20.98 3.90
N GLY A 152 21.24 -20.32 3.51
CA GLY A 152 22.17 -20.82 2.49
C GLY A 152 21.80 -20.48 1.04
N LEU A 153 20.77 -19.66 0.80
CA LEU A 153 20.39 -19.12 -0.50
C LEU A 153 20.20 -17.60 -0.44
N GLU A 154 21.04 -16.95 0.34
CA GLU A 154 21.04 -15.49 0.57
C GLU A 154 21.62 -14.72 -0.62
#